data_0aaaab6cbc78f6043050ab6ee1efddea
#
_entry.id   0aaaab6cbc78f6043050ab6ee1efddea
#
_cell.length_a   1.000
_cell.length_b   1.000
_cell.length_c   1.000
_cell.angle_alpha   90.00
_cell.angle_beta   90.00
_cell.angle_gamma   90.00
#
_symmetry.space_group_name_H-M   'P 1'
#
loop_
_entity.id
_entity.type
_entity.pdbx_description
1 polymer ?
#
loop_
_entity_poly.entity_id
_entity_poly.type
_entity_poly.pdbx_seq_one_letter_code
_entity_poly.pdbx_strand_id
1 'polypeptide(L)'
;MHRWLTRAVAELVARRAEINKLNVFPVPDADTGSNMAHTMEAALAEVNDLPTSHQRDITKLTAAIAVGAVKGARGNSGMVLSQVLRGLAQSAVSDRITGRTVQQALTTANKFVHHAIIEPVEGTVVTVLRAAAIAANQAPTDSLIDVLTAATTAAAIALANTPSQLAVLRDAGVVDAGAQGLVLLLETMLDEVSGGTIETSTNPSFQPPKPKALSIKVVGTAATMEIGRASCRERV
;
A
#
# COMPACT_ATOMS: atom_id res chain seq x y z
N MET A 1 -13.21 -8.12 12.77
CA MET A 1 -13.21 -7.22 11.58
C MET A 1 -13.34 -5.74 11.97
N HIS A 2 -14.38 -5.30 12.73
CA HIS A 2 -14.52 -3.90 13.12
C HIS A 2 -13.29 -3.39 13.89
N ARG A 3 -12.81 -4.11 14.91
CA ARG A 3 -11.59 -3.75 15.66
C ARG A 3 -10.36 -3.64 14.76
N TRP A 4 -10.18 -4.63 13.85
CA TRP A 4 -9.09 -4.54 12.87
C TRP A 4 -9.18 -3.28 12.02
N LEU A 5 -10.37 -2.99 11.47
CA LEU A 5 -10.57 -1.80 10.63
C LEU A 5 -10.22 -0.51 11.38
N THR A 6 -10.69 -0.38 12.63
CA THR A 6 -10.38 0.78 13.48
C THR A 6 -8.87 0.93 13.75
N ARG A 7 -8.19 -0.18 14.06
CA ARG A 7 -6.73 -0.19 14.25
C ARG A 7 -5.99 0.13 12.96
N ALA A 8 -6.39 -0.47 11.84
CA ALA A 8 -5.78 -0.23 10.54
C ALA A 8 -5.89 1.24 10.10
N VAL A 9 -7.02 1.89 10.36
CA VAL A 9 -7.18 3.34 10.16
C VAL A 9 -6.19 4.11 11.04
N ALA A 10 -6.14 3.80 12.34
CA ALA A 10 -5.25 4.49 13.27
C ALA A 10 -3.77 4.35 12.87
N GLU A 11 -3.33 3.16 12.47
CA GLU A 11 -1.95 2.89 12.02
C GLU A 11 -1.62 3.63 10.71
N LEU A 12 -2.51 3.63 9.72
CA LEU A 12 -2.29 4.37 8.48
C LEU A 12 -2.24 5.88 8.71
N VAL A 13 -3.09 6.41 9.59
CA VAL A 13 -3.07 7.85 9.95
C VAL A 13 -1.76 8.19 10.67
N ALA A 14 -1.34 7.37 11.63
CA ALA A 14 -0.10 7.58 12.37
C ALA A 14 1.15 7.56 11.47
N ARG A 15 1.19 6.62 10.51
CA ARG A 15 2.32 6.45 9.57
C ARG A 15 2.15 7.17 8.24
N ARG A 16 1.10 7.98 8.09
CA ARG A 16 0.78 8.68 6.84
C ARG A 16 1.96 9.46 6.26
N ALA A 17 2.62 10.26 7.10
CA ALA A 17 3.75 11.09 6.68
C ALA A 17 4.98 10.27 6.28
N GLU A 18 5.20 9.11 6.92
CA GLU A 18 6.25 8.17 6.59
C GLU A 18 6.00 7.54 5.21
N ILE A 19 4.79 7.01 4.99
CA ILE A 19 4.40 6.41 3.70
C ILE A 19 4.43 7.45 2.57
N ASN A 20 4.01 8.68 2.83
CA ASN A 20 4.07 9.76 1.85
C ASN A 20 5.51 10.03 1.36
N LYS A 21 6.51 9.95 2.25
CA LYS A 21 7.93 10.14 1.89
C LYS A 21 8.48 9.05 0.96
N LEU A 22 7.87 7.88 0.94
CA LEU A 22 8.25 6.78 0.05
C LEU A 22 7.69 6.94 -1.37
N ASN A 23 6.75 7.86 -1.57
CA ASN A 23 6.00 8.00 -2.80
C ASN A 23 6.82 8.71 -3.90
N VAL A 24 7.54 7.90 -4.67
CA VAL A 24 8.33 8.37 -5.83
C VAL A 24 7.83 7.81 -7.16
N PHE A 25 6.84 6.90 -7.13
CA PHE A 25 6.26 6.26 -8.30
C PHE A 25 4.74 6.03 -8.12
N PRO A 26 3.92 6.13 -9.19
CA PRO A 26 4.25 6.60 -10.56
C PRO A 26 4.48 8.11 -10.65
N VAL A 27 3.93 8.88 -9.72
CA VAL A 27 4.08 10.33 -9.61
C VAL A 27 4.58 10.66 -8.21
N PRO A 28 5.65 11.44 -8.04
CA PRO A 28 6.22 11.78 -6.73
C PRO A 28 5.47 12.96 -6.08
N ASP A 29 4.18 12.79 -5.80
CA ASP A 29 3.30 13.80 -5.21
C ASP A 29 3.15 13.69 -3.67
N ALA A 30 3.84 12.70 -3.07
CA ALA A 30 3.89 12.47 -1.63
C ALA A 30 2.50 12.33 -0.98
N ASP A 31 1.56 11.66 -1.64
CA ASP A 31 0.17 11.57 -1.19
C ASP A 31 -0.33 10.13 -0.92
N THR A 32 0.47 9.08 -1.23
CA THR A 32 0.09 7.65 -1.10
C THR A 32 -0.47 7.32 0.28
N GLY A 33 0.23 7.70 1.35
CA GLY A 33 -0.22 7.45 2.73
C GLY A 33 -1.52 8.20 3.05
N SER A 34 -1.67 9.43 2.56
CA SER A 34 -2.89 10.23 2.72
C SER A 34 -4.08 9.61 1.98
N ASN A 35 -3.86 9.12 0.76
CA ASN A 35 -4.89 8.48 -0.04
C ASN A 35 -5.35 7.15 0.56
N MET A 36 -4.41 6.33 1.06
CA MET A 36 -4.73 5.08 1.73
C MET A 36 -5.47 5.30 3.05
N ALA A 37 -5.02 6.25 3.88
CA ALA A 37 -5.68 6.60 5.13
C ALA A 37 -7.12 7.08 4.86
N HIS A 38 -7.32 8.01 3.92
CA HIS A 38 -8.64 8.50 3.55
C HIS A 38 -9.57 7.39 3.04
N THR A 39 -9.05 6.45 2.25
CA THR A 39 -9.82 5.30 1.74
C THR A 39 -10.29 4.41 2.89
N MET A 40 -9.43 4.16 3.89
CA MET A 40 -9.77 3.35 5.06
C MET A 40 -10.70 4.09 6.04
N GLU A 41 -10.53 5.40 6.20
CA GLU A 41 -11.45 6.24 6.99
C GLU A 41 -12.86 6.21 6.41
N ALA A 42 -12.99 6.29 5.07
CA ALA A 42 -14.29 6.18 4.40
C ALA A 42 -14.90 4.77 4.57
N ALA A 43 -14.09 3.72 4.54
CA ALA A 43 -14.53 2.36 4.85
C ALA A 43 -15.05 2.24 6.29
N LEU A 44 -14.36 2.85 7.26
CA LEU A 44 -14.78 2.85 8.66
C LEU A 44 -16.07 3.66 8.88
N ALA A 45 -16.21 4.79 8.20
CA ALA A 45 -17.42 5.59 8.27
C ALA A 45 -18.64 4.80 7.79
N GLU A 46 -18.57 4.13 6.64
CA GLU A 46 -19.64 3.28 6.11
C GLU A 46 -20.03 2.14 7.07
N VAL A 47 -19.04 1.56 7.77
CA VAL A 47 -19.27 0.53 8.78
C VAL A 47 -19.97 1.11 10.02
N ASN A 48 -19.58 2.30 10.47
CA ASN A 48 -20.18 2.95 11.63
C ASN A 48 -21.65 3.37 11.37
N ASP A 49 -22.00 3.62 10.11
CA ASP A 49 -23.36 3.94 9.68
C ASP A 49 -24.27 2.70 9.60
N LEU A 50 -23.71 1.48 9.73
CA LEU A 50 -24.52 0.26 9.76
C LEU A 50 -25.39 0.18 11.02
N PRO A 51 -26.65 -0.30 10.89
CA PRO A 51 -27.47 -0.66 12.05
C PRO A 51 -26.72 -1.61 12.99
N THR A 52 -26.88 -1.46 14.29
CA THR A 52 -26.18 -2.28 15.31
C THR A 52 -26.38 -3.80 15.08
N SER A 53 -27.55 -4.21 14.59
CA SER A 53 -27.84 -5.61 14.22
C SER A 53 -26.95 -6.13 13.08
N HIS A 54 -26.45 -5.27 12.21
CA HIS A 54 -25.61 -5.63 11.08
C HIS A 54 -24.11 -5.56 11.38
N GLN A 55 -23.69 -4.86 12.43
CA GLN A 55 -22.28 -4.71 12.81
C GLN A 55 -21.64 -6.03 13.26
N ARG A 56 -22.42 -7.04 13.62
CA ARG A 56 -21.96 -8.40 13.97
C ARG A 56 -22.01 -9.38 12.81
N ASP A 57 -22.65 -9.03 11.72
CA ASP A 57 -22.75 -9.84 10.51
C ASP A 57 -21.50 -9.58 9.63
N ILE A 58 -20.63 -10.57 9.54
CA ILE A 58 -19.36 -10.44 8.81
C ILE A 58 -19.58 -10.09 7.34
N THR A 59 -20.56 -10.68 6.70
CA THR A 59 -20.85 -10.42 5.27
C THR A 59 -21.30 -8.98 5.06
N LYS A 60 -22.21 -8.47 5.91
CA LYS A 60 -22.65 -7.07 5.82
C LYS A 60 -21.55 -6.08 6.16
N LEU A 61 -20.74 -6.41 7.17
CA LEU A 61 -19.63 -5.57 7.61
C LEU A 61 -18.56 -5.47 6.52
N THR A 62 -18.15 -6.60 5.92
CA THR A 62 -17.15 -6.57 4.85
C THR A 62 -17.70 -5.93 3.56
N ALA A 63 -19.00 -6.08 3.28
CA ALA A 63 -19.65 -5.36 2.18
C ALA A 63 -19.62 -3.84 2.41
N ALA A 64 -19.92 -3.36 3.62
CA ALA A 64 -19.83 -1.95 3.97
C ALA A 64 -18.38 -1.42 3.86
N ILE A 65 -17.39 -2.19 4.34
CA ILE A 65 -15.97 -1.86 4.16
C ILE A 65 -15.66 -1.64 2.67
N ALA A 66 -16.07 -2.55 1.79
CA ALA A 66 -15.81 -2.44 0.36
C ALA A 66 -16.53 -1.24 -0.28
N VAL A 67 -17.77 -0.99 0.09
CA VAL A 67 -18.55 0.16 -0.41
C VAL A 67 -17.89 1.47 0.01
N GLY A 68 -17.57 1.62 1.28
CA GLY A 68 -16.90 2.82 1.80
C GLY A 68 -15.53 3.06 1.17
N ALA A 69 -14.73 1.98 1.00
CA ALA A 69 -13.44 2.05 0.35
C ALA A 69 -13.55 2.51 -1.12
N VAL A 70 -14.54 2.02 -1.87
CA VAL A 70 -14.76 2.45 -3.26
C VAL A 70 -15.21 3.91 -3.33
N LYS A 71 -16.14 4.32 -2.46
CA LYS A 71 -16.60 5.72 -2.38
C LYS A 71 -15.48 6.70 -2.00
N GLY A 72 -14.59 6.27 -1.10
CA GLY A 72 -13.48 7.08 -0.59
C GLY A 72 -12.15 6.88 -1.31
N ALA A 73 -12.10 6.06 -2.36
CA ALA A 73 -10.86 5.80 -3.09
C ALA A 73 -10.28 7.08 -3.70
N ARG A 74 -9.02 7.38 -3.39
CA ARG A 74 -8.28 8.51 -3.96
C ARG A 74 -6.94 8.06 -4.51
N GLY A 75 -6.58 8.60 -5.66
CA GLY A 75 -5.34 8.25 -6.35
C GLY A 75 -5.25 6.77 -6.73
N ASN A 76 -4.11 6.37 -7.27
CA ASN A 76 -3.85 4.97 -7.62
C ASN A 76 -3.82 4.06 -6.39
N SER A 77 -3.24 4.53 -5.29
CA SER A 77 -3.11 3.77 -4.04
C SER A 77 -4.48 3.50 -3.38
N GLY A 78 -5.39 4.48 -3.35
CA GLY A 78 -6.74 4.28 -2.84
C GLY A 78 -7.56 3.37 -3.75
N MET A 79 -7.42 3.49 -5.07
CA MET A 79 -8.05 2.61 -6.04
C MET A 79 -7.61 1.16 -5.82
N VAL A 80 -6.31 0.89 -5.73
CA VAL A 80 -5.77 -0.46 -5.46
C VAL A 80 -6.27 -1.00 -4.14
N LEU A 81 -6.21 -0.20 -3.06
CA LEU A 81 -6.69 -0.59 -1.74
C LEU A 81 -8.19 -0.94 -1.77
N SER A 82 -9.01 -0.18 -2.50
CA SER A 82 -10.44 -0.48 -2.65
C SER A 82 -10.68 -1.84 -3.31
N GLN A 83 -9.85 -2.24 -4.28
CA GLN A 83 -9.94 -3.56 -4.90
C GLN A 83 -9.53 -4.69 -3.93
N VAL A 84 -8.54 -4.45 -3.07
CA VAL A 84 -8.14 -5.41 -2.02
C VAL A 84 -9.31 -5.64 -1.05
N LEU A 85 -9.95 -4.58 -0.59
CA LEU A 85 -11.08 -4.65 0.33
C LEU A 85 -12.33 -5.26 -0.34
N ARG A 86 -12.54 -5.04 -1.65
CA ARG A 86 -13.57 -5.75 -2.41
C ARG A 86 -13.30 -7.26 -2.48
N GLY A 87 -12.04 -7.66 -2.66
CA GLY A 87 -11.63 -9.07 -2.62
C GLY A 87 -11.97 -9.71 -1.28
N LEU A 88 -11.75 -9.01 -0.17
CA LEU A 88 -12.15 -9.45 1.16
C LEU A 88 -13.68 -9.63 1.27
N ALA A 89 -14.46 -8.64 0.85
CA ALA A 89 -15.91 -8.68 0.91
C ALA A 89 -16.49 -9.84 0.09
N GLN A 90 -15.95 -10.08 -1.12
CA GLN A 90 -16.41 -11.18 -1.97
C GLN A 90 -16.10 -12.56 -1.38
N SER A 91 -15.07 -12.67 -0.55
CA SER A 91 -14.63 -13.94 0.02
C SER A 91 -15.20 -14.21 1.42
N ALA A 92 -15.77 -13.20 2.06
CA ALA A 92 -16.35 -13.29 3.41
C ALA A 92 -17.82 -13.71 3.36
N VAL A 93 -18.07 -14.98 2.99
CA VAL A 93 -19.41 -15.53 2.79
C VAL A 93 -19.97 -16.27 4.02
N SER A 94 -19.23 -16.30 5.13
CA SER A 94 -19.61 -16.99 6.36
C SER A 94 -19.65 -16.02 7.54
N ASP A 95 -20.09 -16.50 8.70
CA ASP A 95 -20.22 -15.75 9.96
C ASP A 95 -18.88 -15.38 10.60
N ARG A 96 -17.77 -15.85 10.04
CA ARG A 96 -16.41 -15.62 10.55
C ARG A 96 -15.38 -15.53 9.44
N ILE A 97 -14.28 -14.84 9.71
CA ILE A 97 -13.09 -14.86 8.85
C ILE A 97 -12.23 -16.07 9.26
N THR A 98 -11.90 -16.88 8.27
CA THR A 98 -11.05 -18.08 8.40
C THR A 98 -9.78 -17.92 7.57
N GLY A 99 -8.80 -18.81 7.74
CA GLY A 99 -7.63 -18.84 6.86
C GLY A 99 -8.03 -18.99 5.39
N ARG A 100 -9.01 -19.85 5.09
CA ARG A 100 -9.54 -20.00 3.73
C ARG A 100 -10.18 -18.70 3.19
N THR A 101 -10.86 -17.94 4.05
CA THR A 101 -11.38 -16.61 3.67
C THR A 101 -10.23 -15.68 3.24
N VAL A 102 -9.12 -15.67 3.98
CA VAL A 102 -7.93 -14.84 3.66
C VAL A 102 -7.26 -15.29 2.37
N GLN A 103 -7.08 -16.59 2.16
CA GLN A 103 -6.55 -17.17 0.92
C GLN A 103 -7.36 -16.71 -0.30
N GLN A 104 -8.69 -16.87 -0.22
CA GLN A 104 -9.61 -16.45 -1.28
C GLN A 104 -9.61 -14.94 -1.47
N ALA A 105 -9.60 -14.16 -0.38
CA ALA A 105 -9.58 -12.70 -0.40
C ALA A 105 -8.34 -12.17 -1.13
N LEU A 106 -7.14 -12.65 -0.78
CA LEU A 106 -5.90 -12.22 -1.43
C LEU A 106 -5.84 -12.65 -2.90
N THR A 107 -6.31 -13.88 -3.21
CA THR A 107 -6.39 -14.37 -4.59
C THR A 107 -7.35 -13.52 -5.43
N THR A 108 -8.52 -13.19 -4.89
CA THR A 108 -9.55 -12.38 -5.56
C THR A 108 -9.09 -10.93 -5.70
N ALA A 109 -8.47 -10.37 -4.64
CA ALA A 109 -7.88 -9.04 -4.66
C ALA A 109 -6.81 -8.90 -5.76
N ASN A 110 -5.92 -9.89 -5.88
CA ASN A 110 -4.90 -9.91 -6.92
C ASN A 110 -5.53 -9.85 -8.33
N LYS A 111 -6.60 -10.61 -8.58
CA LYS A 111 -7.35 -10.55 -9.84
C LYS A 111 -7.97 -9.17 -10.07
N PHE A 112 -8.62 -8.60 -9.06
CA PHE A 112 -9.27 -7.29 -9.18
C PHE A 112 -8.27 -6.17 -9.45
N VAL A 113 -7.14 -6.17 -8.75
CA VAL A 113 -6.07 -5.19 -8.95
C VAL A 113 -5.50 -5.30 -10.37
N HIS A 114 -5.25 -6.53 -10.85
CA HIS A 114 -4.78 -6.73 -12.23
C HIS A 114 -5.78 -6.23 -13.29
N HIS A 115 -7.09 -6.35 -13.05
CA HIS A 115 -8.10 -5.81 -13.98
C HIS A 115 -8.26 -4.29 -13.89
N ALA A 116 -7.93 -3.70 -12.74
CA ALA A 116 -8.08 -2.26 -12.51
C ALA A 116 -6.88 -1.44 -12.99
N ILE A 117 -5.71 -2.05 -13.15
CA ILE A 117 -4.48 -1.40 -13.60
C ILE A 117 -4.23 -1.79 -15.06
N ILE A 118 -4.14 -0.79 -15.95
CA ILE A 118 -3.93 -1.01 -17.39
C ILE A 118 -2.55 -1.64 -17.64
N GLU A 119 -1.53 -1.11 -16.98
CA GLU A 119 -0.13 -1.58 -17.09
C GLU A 119 0.42 -1.89 -15.70
N PRO A 120 0.29 -3.14 -15.20
CA PRO A 120 0.87 -3.54 -13.93
C PRO A 120 2.41 -3.48 -14.00
N VAL A 121 3.03 -2.80 -13.03
CA VAL A 121 4.49 -2.64 -12.97
C VAL A 121 5.05 -3.48 -11.83
N GLU A 122 6.10 -4.28 -12.12
CA GLU A 122 6.79 -5.05 -11.10
C GLU A 122 7.59 -4.15 -10.15
N GLY A 123 7.76 -4.62 -8.90
CA GLY A 123 8.36 -3.82 -7.84
C GLY A 123 7.39 -2.83 -7.21
N THR A 124 6.08 -3.05 -7.34
CA THR A 124 5.03 -2.22 -6.74
C THR A 124 4.11 -3.06 -5.85
N VAL A 125 3.07 -2.42 -5.31
CA VAL A 125 2.02 -3.10 -4.53
C VAL A 125 1.44 -4.33 -5.24
N VAL A 126 1.44 -4.35 -6.57
CA VAL A 126 0.97 -5.50 -7.37
C VAL A 126 1.83 -6.74 -7.11
N THR A 127 3.15 -6.58 -7.13
CA THR A 127 4.11 -7.66 -6.85
C THR A 127 3.96 -8.17 -5.41
N VAL A 128 3.82 -7.25 -4.45
CA VAL A 128 3.70 -7.59 -3.02
C VAL A 128 2.37 -8.30 -2.73
N LEU A 129 1.26 -7.84 -3.31
CA LEU A 129 -0.05 -8.50 -3.19
C LEU A 129 -0.02 -9.92 -3.79
N ARG A 130 0.61 -10.09 -4.95
CA ARG A 130 0.78 -11.39 -5.58
C ARG A 130 1.60 -12.34 -4.70
N ALA A 131 2.71 -11.87 -4.12
CA ALA A 131 3.54 -12.66 -3.21
C ALA A 131 2.75 -13.10 -1.97
N ALA A 132 1.99 -12.18 -1.35
CA ALA A 132 1.11 -12.48 -0.23
C ALA A 132 0.05 -13.54 -0.59
N ALA A 133 -0.60 -13.41 -1.76
CA ALA A 133 -1.62 -14.34 -2.21
C ALA A 133 -1.05 -15.75 -2.46
N ILE A 134 0.13 -15.86 -3.06
CA ILE A 134 0.81 -17.16 -3.29
C ILE A 134 1.14 -17.81 -1.96
N ALA A 135 1.78 -17.08 -1.04
CA ALA A 135 2.20 -17.62 0.25
C ALA A 135 1.00 -18.00 1.12
N ALA A 136 -0.08 -17.23 1.11
CA ALA A 136 -1.33 -17.59 1.79
C ALA A 136 -1.87 -18.95 1.34
N ASN A 137 -1.84 -19.23 0.03
CA ASN A 137 -2.31 -20.49 -0.53
C ASN A 137 -1.33 -21.67 -0.29
N GLN A 138 -0.09 -21.37 0.06
CA GLN A 138 0.95 -22.35 0.39
C GLN A 138 1.17 -22.51 1.91
N ALA A 139 0.34 -21.87 2.74
CA ALA A 139 0.43 -21.96 4.19
C ALA A 139 0.35 -23.44 4.64
N PRO A 140 1.07 -23.83 5.70
CA PRO A 140 1.16 -25.23 6.12
C PRO A 140 -0.17 -25.78 6.63
N THR A 141 -1.06 -24.93 7.10
CA THR A 141 -2.42 -25.26 7.54
C THR A 141 -3.43 -24.22 7.11
N ASP A 142 -4.73 -24.53 7.23
CA ASP A 142 -5.84 -23.58 6.99
C ASP A 142 -6.13 -22.70 8.22
N SER A 143 -5.26 -22.71 9.23
CA SER A 143 -5.38 -21.85 10.40
C SER A 143 -5.28 -20.38 9.99
N LEU A 144 -6.14 -19.52 10.55
CA LEU A 144 -6.12 -18.08 10.23
C LEU A 144 -4.76 -17.44 10.56
N ILE A 145 -4.14 -17.84 11.65
CA ILE A 145 -2.82 -17.33 12.06
C ILE A 145 -1.74 -17.77 11.08
N ASP A 146 -1.70 -19.07 10.70
CA ASP A 146 -0.67 -19.58 9.80
C ASP A 146 -0.77 -18.93 8.41
N VAL A 147 -1.99 -18.80 7.90
CA VAL A 147 -2.25 -18.16 6.60
C VAL A 147 -1.85 -16.67 6.63
N LEU A 148 -2.22 -15.93 7.67
CA LEU A 148 -1.83 -14.52 7.82
C LEU A 148 -0.32 -14.39 8.02
N THR A 149 0.31 -15.26 8.80
CA THR A 149 1.76 -15.25 9.01
C THR A 149 2.50 -15.47 7.69
N ALA A 150 2.10 -16.48 6.91
CA ALA A 150 2.69 -16.76 5.60
C ALA A 150 2.53 -15.57 4.64
N ALA A 151 1.31 -15.02 4.55
CA ALA A 151 1.01 -13.87 3.69
C ALA A 151 1.82 -12.63 4.09
N THR A 152 1.85 -12.29 5.38
CA THR A 152 2.53 -11.09 5.89
C THR A 152 4.04 -11.21 5.72
N THR A 153 4.62 -12.37 6.04
CA THR A 153 6.06 -12.62 5.87
C THR A 153 6.47 -12.48 4.40
N ALA A 154 5.72 -13.11 3.48
CA ALA A 154 6.02 -13.01 2.06
C ALA A 154 5.84 -11.59 1.52
N ALA A 155 4.82 -10.87 1.99
CA ALA A 155 4.60 -9.47 1.64
C ALA A 155 5.76 -8.58 2.10
N ALA A 156 6.26 -8.76 3.33
CA ALA A 156 7.39 -8.00 3.86
C ALA A 156 8.69 -8.28 3.07
N ILE A 157 8.96 -9.53 2.72
CA ILE A 157 10.10 -9.89 1.87
C ILE A 157 9.97 -9.27 0.47
N ALA A 158 8.79 -9.35 -0.14
CA ALA A 158 8.55 -8.77 -1.46
C ALA A 158 8.67 -7.25 -1.43
N LEU A 159 8.18 -6.58 -0.38
CA LEU A 159 8.34 -5.14 -0.15
C LEU A 159 9.81 -4.73 -0.10
N ALA A 160 10.63 -5.43 0.69
CA ALA A 160 12.06 -5.17 0.79
C ALA A 160 12.79 -5.32 -0.55
N ASN A 161 12.26 -6.15 -1.46
CA ASN A 161 12.82 -6.40 -2.78
C ASN A 161 12.31 -5.45 -3.88
N THR A 162 11.34 -4.57 -3.60
CA THR A 162 10.80 -3.64 -4.60
C THR A 162 11.87 -2.73 -5.24
N PRO A 163 12.91 -2.23 -4.51
CA PRO A 163 13.96 -1.42 -5.12
C PRO A 163 14.83 -2.21 -6.12
N SER A 164 14.93 -3.53 -5.99
CA SER A 164 15.67 -4.35 -6.95
C SER A 164 14.93 -4.53 -8.29
N GLN A 165 13.61 -4.36 -8.28
CA GLN A 165 12.73 -4.61 -9.41
C GLN A 165 12.34 -3.32 -10.16
N LEU A 166 12.33 -2.17 -9.48
CA LEU A 166 11.94 -0.88 -10.05
C LEU A 166 13.02 0.16 -9.86
N ALA A 167 13.62 0.61 -10.97
CA ALA A 167 14.80 1.48 -10.96
C ALA A 167 14.58 2.79 -10.19
N VAL A 168 13.41 3.43 -10.33
CA VAL A 168 13.11 4.69 -9.63
C VAL A 168 13.12 4.52 -8.10
N LEU A 169 12.68 3.38 -7.56
CA LEU A 169 12.74 3.07 -6.13
C LEU A 169 14.18 2.86 -5.67
N ARG A 170 14.95 2.12 -6.48
CA ARG A 170 16.38 1.89 -6.20
C ARG A 170 17.16 3.19 -6.18
N ASP A 171 16.94 4.06 -7.15
CA ASP A 171 17.66 5.33 -7.30
C ASP A 171 17.29 6.32 -6.18
N ALA A 172 16.04 6.26 -5.70
CA ALA A 172 15.58 7.01 -4.53
C ALA A 172 15.97 6.36 -3.19
N GLY A 173 16.39 5.09 -3.18
CA GLY A 173 16.73 4.35 -1.96
C GLY A 173 15.51 4.06 -1.06
N VAL A 174 14.33 3.87 -1.66
CA VAL A 174 13.08 3.64 -0.94
C VAL A 174 12.37 2.38 -1.45
N VAL A 175 11.44 1.86 -0.64
CA VAL A 175 10.50 0.80 -1.04
C VAL A 175 9.22 1.41 -1.63
N ASP A 176 8.39 0.57 -2.26
CA ASP A 176 7.10 1.03 -2.80
C ASP A 176 6.14 1.49 -1.70
N ALA A 177 5.64 2.72 -1.82
CA ALA A 177 4.77 3.34 -0.81
C ALA A 177 3.42 2.62 -0.64
N GLY A 178 2.80 2.21 -1.75
CA GLY A 178 1.53 1.47 -1.73
C GLY A 178 1.68 0.10 -1.10
N ALA A 179 2.78 -0.59 -1.42
CA ALA A 179 3.12 -1.88 -0.83
C ALA A 179 3.41 -1.78 0.67
N GLN A 180 4.09 -0.70 1.12
CA GLN A 180 4.31 -0.43 2.55
C GLN A 180 2.97 -0.34 3.29
N GLY A 181 2.00 0.38 2.74
CA GLY A 181 0.67 0.46 3.32
C GLY A 181 -0.06 -0.89 3.33
N LEU A 182 0.06 -1.70 2.28
CA LEU A 182 -0.53 -3.05 2.24
C LEU A 182 0.07 -3.97 3.31
N VAL A 183 1.40 -3.96 3.47
CA VAL A 183 2.09 -4.75 4.52
C VAL A 183 1.59 -4.33 5.89
N LEU A 184 1.50 -3.03 6.18
CA LEU A 184 0.97 -2.52 7.44
C LEU A 184 -0.45 -3.05 7.74
N LEU A 185 -1.31 -3.14 6.75
CA LEU A 185 -2.67 -3.68 6.92
C LEU A 185 -2.67 -5.17 7.24
N LEU A 186 -1.78 -5.96 6.60
CA LEU A 186 -1.61 -7.38 6.88
C LEU A 186 -1.03 -7.62 8.28
N GLU A 187 0.00 -6.86 8.68
CA GLU A 187 0.59 -6.89 10.02
C GLU A 187 -0.46 -6.57 11.10
N THR A 188 -1.24 -5.51 10.89
CA THR A 188 -2.31 -5.12 11.81
C THR A 188 -3.38 -6.21 11.92
N MET A 189 -3.69 -6.94 10.84
CA MET A 189 -4.65 -8.04 10.87
C MET A 189 -4.08 -9.24 11.62
N LEU A 190 -2.83 -9.59 11.37
CA LEU A 190 -2.14 -10.68 12.06
C LEU A 190 -2.06 -10.41 13.58
N ASP A 191 -1.67 -9.20 13.97
CA ASP A 191 -1.58 -8.78 15.37
C ASP A 191 -2.96 -8.83 16.07
N GLU A 192 -4.02 -8.37 15.40
CA GLU A 192 -5.38 -8.43 15.93
C GLU A 192 -5.86 -9.87 16.17
N VAL A 193 -5.51 -10.80 15.31
CA VAL A 193 -5.89 -12.23 15.42
C VAL A 193 -5.04 -12.94 16.47
N SER A 194 -3.78 -12.58 16.62
CA SER A 194 -2.84 -13.17 17.59
C SER A 194 -3.06 -12.65 19.02
N GLY A 195 -4.02 -11.76 19.23
CA GLY A 195 -4.33 -11.22 20.55
C GLY A 195 -3.37 -10.12 21.04
N GLY A 196 -2.64 -9.47 20.12
CA GLY A 196 -1.70 -8.39 20.44
C GLY A 196 -0.42 -8.86 21.16
N THR A 197 -0.11 -10.15 21.10
CA THR A 197 1.10 -10.74 21.71
C THR A 197 2.30 -10.79 20.77
N ILE A 198 2.11 -10.44 19.50
CA ILE A 198 3.24 -10.26 18.58
C ILE A 198 3.77 -8.86 18.88
N GLU A 199 4.90 -8.78 19.59
CA GLU A 199 5.72 -7.57 19.55
C GLU A 199 5.87 -7.22 18.08
N THR A 200 5.30 -6.09 17.66
CA THR A 200 5.58 -5.55 16.34
C THR A 200 7.09 -5.57 16.22
N SER A 201 7.62 -6.48 15.42
CA SER A 201 9.03 -6.43 15.07
C SER A 201 9.15 -5.07 14.39
N THR A 202 9.52 -4.08 15.20
CA THR A 202 10.02 -2.82 14.70
C THR A 202 11.16 -3.24 13.80
N ASN A 203 10.84 -3.33 12.53
CA ASN A 203 11.86 -3.53 11.51
C ASN A 203 12.95 -2.52 11.85
N PRO A 204 14.18 -2.96 12.18
CA PRO A 204 15.20 -2.04 12.60
C PRO A 204 15.24 -0.99 11.51
N SER A 205 14.92 0.25 11.89
CA SER A 205 14.81 1.42 11.04
C SER A 205 15.64 1.24 9.78
N PHE A 206 14.96 1.04 8.63
CA PHE A 206 15.63 1.09 7.33
C PHE A 206 16.32 2.46 7.29
N GLN A 207 17.60 2.47 7.56
CA GLN A 207 18.43 3.64 7.33
C GLN A 207 18.66 3.66 5.83
N PRO A 208 18.07 4.63 5.11
CA PRO A 208 18.38 4.78 3.70
C PRO A 208 19.89 4.92 3.56
N PRO A 209 20.54 4.24 2.61
CA PRO A 209 21.94 4.43 2.35
C PRO A 209 22.16 5.92 2.17
N LYS A 210 23.12 6.49 2.94
CA LYS A 210 23.46 7.92 2.86
C LYS A 210 23.67 8.26 1.38
N PRO A 211 23.03 9.31 0.84
CA PRO A 211 23.22 9.70 -0.54
C PRO A 211 24.72 9.88 -0.76
N LYS A 212 25.29 9.10 -1.67
CA LYS A 212 26.65 9.35 -2.15
C LYS A 212 26.61 10.74 -2.76
N ALA A 213 27.30 11.69 -2.14
CA ALA A 213 27.51 13.01 -2.71
C ALA A 213 28.08 12.81 -4.12
N LEU A 214 27.29 13.10 -5.15
CA LEU A 214 27.78 13.17 -6.51
C LEU A 214 28.72 14.38 -6.56
N SER A 215 30.03 14.13 -6.52
CA SER A 215 31.03 15.15 -6.78
C SER A 215 30.96 15.46 -8.27
N ILE A 216 30.15 16.43 -8.65
CA ILE A 216 30.21 17.00 -10.00
C ILE A 216 31.53 17.76 -10.09
N LYS A 217 32.55 17.14 -10.71
CA LYS A 217 33.72 17.88 -11.19
C LYS A 217 33.25 18.76 -12.34
N VAL A 218 33.03 20.03 -12.06
CA VAL A 218 32.88 21.04 -13.10
C VAL A 218 34.26 21.18 -13.74
N VAL A 219 34.44 20.57 -14.90
CA VAL A 219 35.59 20.86 -15.78
C VAL A 219 35.28 22.20 -16.41
N GLY A 220 35.95 23.25 -15.92
CA GLY A 220 35.86 24.57 -16.47
C GLY A 220 36.51 24.62 -17.84
N THR A 221 35.73 24.82 -18.88
CA THR A 221 36.22 25.42 -20.16
C THR A 221 35.64 26.82 -20.22
N ALA A 222 36.50 27.80 -20.02
CA ALA A 222 36.20 29.19 -20.30
C ALA A 222 35.91 29.36 -21.80
N ALA A 223 34.65 29.58 -22.15
CA ALA A 223 34.26 30.13 -23.43
C ALA A 223 33.62 31.49 -23.15
N THR A 224 34.36 32.54 -23.43
CA THR A 224 33.91 33.92 -23.52
C THR A 224 32.84 34.02 -24.58
N MET A 225 31.60 34.26 -24.21
CA MET A 225 30.53 34.63 -25.13
C MET A 225 30.32 36.14 -25.00
N GLU A 226 30.75 36.88 -26.05
CA GLU A 226 30.40 38.28 -26.24
C GLU A 226 28.88 38.38 -26.54
N ILE A 227 28.16 39.06 -25.65
CA ILE A 227 26.76 39.39 -25.89
C ILE A 227 26.72 40.68 -26.71
N GLY A 228 26.49 40.52 -28.03
CA GLY A 228 26.17 41.62 -28.91
C GLY A 228 24.78 42.21 -28.59
N ARG A 229 24.74 43.48 -28.22
CA ARG A 229 23.49 44.26 -28.07
C ARG A 229 22.87 44.44 -29.44
N ALA A 230 21.73 43.82 -29.71
CA ALA A 230 20.86 44.19 -30.83
C ALA A 230 19.83 45.21 -30.37
N SER A 231 19.93 46.38 -30.94
CA SER A 231 19.06 47.57 -30.79
C SER A 231 17.66 47.28 -31.30
N CYS A 232 16.65 47.54 -30.49
CA CYS A 232 15.26 47.67 -30.87
C CYS A 232 15.10 49.02 -31.59
N ARG A 233 14.69 49.05 -32.88
CA ARG A 233 14.10 50.18 -33.54
C ARG A 233 12.72 49.81 -34.06
N GLU A 234 11.75 50.57 -33.58
CA GLU A 234 10.40 50.70 -34.09
C GLU A 234 10.37 51.01 -35.59
N ARG A 235 9.34 50.55 -36.32
CA ARG A 235 8.62 51.26 -37.37
C ARG A 235 7.19 50.72 -37.47
N VAL A 236 6.28 51.60 -37.15
CA VAL A 236 5.06 52.06 -37.83
C VAL A 236 4.16 50.97 -38.38
#